data_49823a0ec5bdcdf00f68e0c322c89665
#
_entry.id   49823a0ec5bdcdf00f68e0c322c89665
#
_cell.length_a   1.000
_cell.length_b   1.000
_cell.length_c   1.000
_cell.angle_alpha   90.00
_cell.angle_beta   90.00
_cell.angle_gamma   90.00
#
_symmetry.space_group_name_H-M   'P 1'
#
loop_
_entity.id
_entity.type
_entity.pdbx_description
1 polymer ?
#
loop_
_entity_poly.entity_id
_entity_poly.type
_entity_poly.pdbx_seq_one_letter_code
_entity_poly.pdbx_strand_id
1 'polypeptide(L)'
;FSNQKILYLNLSNLYFKNKELEKGVSILKEGLQNFPKFIPLKFNLGIMYRNLGLIELSIETHIEILLVDQLNSNSYYELSTMYDFSNHNELLKTLLNIEIGNLSQKEKIYFGYSKAYAYHYNKDYKKSAYFLKIANEEKLKIQPSDIKRKLNTGEYFRNLKIDPNLNF
;
A
#
# COMPACT_ATOMS: atom_id res chain seq x y z
N PHE A 1 -18.02 16.84 -17.80
CA PHE A 1 -17.66 15.41 -17.62
C PHE A 1 -16.37 15.22 -16.80
N SER A 2 -15.34 16.09 -16.88
CA SER A 2 -14.09 15.91 -16.13
C SER A 2 -14.25 15.99 -14.61
N ASN A 3 -15.18 16.79 -14.11
CA ASN A 3 -15.36 17.02 -12.67
C ASN A 3 -16.12 15.88 -11.95
N GLN A 4 -16.98 15.13 -12.66
CA GLN A 4 -17.81 14.10 -12.02
C GLN A 4 -16.98 12.95 -11.47
N LYS A 5 -15.98 12.44 -12.18
CA LYS A 5 -15.10 11.37 -11.70
C LYS A 5 -14.32 11.77 -10.44
N ILE A 6 -13.95 13.05 -10.32
CA ILE A 6 -13.29 13.60 -9.14
C ILE A 6 -14.27 13.72 -7.97
N LEU A 7 -15.53 14.03 -8.25
CA LEU A 7 -16.57 14.07 -7.22
C LEU A 7 -16.74 12.68 -6.54
N TYR A 8 -16.81 11.60 -7.33
CA TYR A 8 -16.86 10.24 -6.80
C TYR A 8 -15.64 9.91 -5.92
N LEU A 9 -14.43 10.30 -6.35
CA LEU A 9 -13.22 10.13 -5.54
C LEU A 9 -13.31 10.89 -4.22
N ASN A 10 -13.70 12.15 -4.26
CA ASN A 10 -13.76 12.99 -3.06
C ASN A 10 -14.82 12.46 -2.08
N LEU A 11 -15.96 12.05 -2.60
CA LEU A 11 -17.04 11.49 -1.79
C LEU A 11 -16.64 10.15 -1.17
N SER A 12 -15.97 9.28 -1.93
CA SER A 12 -15.44 8.01 -1.40
C SER A 12 -14.41 8.24 -0.29
N ASN A 13 -13.52 9.23 -0.47
CA ASN A 13 -12.54 9.60 0.56
C ASN A 13 -13.20 10.15 1.83
N LEU A 14 -14.30 10.87 1.69
CA LEU A 14 -15.08 11.36 2.82
C LEU A 14 -15.71 10.18 3.60
N TYR A 15 -16.36 9.24 2.91
CA TYR A 15 -16.88 8.04 3.53
C TYR A 15 -15.79 7.20 4.21
N PHE A 16 -14.62 7.07 3.60
CA PHE A 16 -13.47 6.40 4.22
C PHE A 16 -13.07 7.05 5.55
N LYS A 17 -12.93 8.39 5.56
CA LYS A 17 -12.58 9.15 6.78
C LYS A 17 -13.62 9.01 7.88
N ASN A 18 -14.89 8.94 7.50
CA ASN A 18 -16.03 8.77 8.44
C ASN A 18 -16.25 7.31 8.85
N LYS A 19 -15.42 6.36 8.36
CA LYS A 19 -15.56 4.91 8.59
C LYS A 19 -16.88 4.31 8.05
N GLU A 20 -17.51 4.98 7.09
CA GLU A 20 -18.71 4.52 6.37
C GLU A 20 -18.32 3.76 5.11
N LEU A 21 -17.57 2.65 5.29
CA LEU A 21 -16.88 1.96 4.20
C LEU A 21 -17.84 1.37 3.16
N GLU A 22 -19.00 0.85 3.57
CA GLU A 22 -20.01 0.29 2.67
C GLU A 22 -20.59 1.36 1.74
N LYS A 23 -20.84 2.57 2.26
CA LYS A 23 -21.25 3.72 1.44
C LYS A 23 -20.14 4.12 0.47
N GLY A 24 -18.89 4.08 0.95
CA GLY A 24 -17.71 4.29 0.10
C GLY A 24 -17.63 3.31 -1.07
N VAL A 25 -17.86 2.01 -0.82
CA VAL A 25 -17.94 0.98 -1.86
C VAL A 25 -19.06 1.26 -2.85
N SER A 26 -20.26 1.61 -2.35
CA SER A 26 -21.42 1.88 -3.21
C SER A 26 -21.14 3.03 -4.18
N ILE A 27 -20.62 4.16 -3.69
CA ILE A 27 -20.33 5.32 -4.51
C ILE A 27 -19.19 5.08 -5.50
N LEU A 28 -18.18 4.26 -5.13
CA LEU A 28 -17.11 3.88 -6.04
C LEU A 28 -17.61 2.97 -7.17
N LYS A 29 -18.49 2.02 -6.87
CA LYS A 29 -19.12 1.16 -7.88
C LYS A 29 -19.96 1.98 -8.85
N GLU A 30 -20.77 2.91 -8.35
CA GLU A 30 -21.53 3.84 -9.21
C GLU A 30 -20.59 4.67 -10.10
N GLY A 31 -19.51 5.22 -9.51
CA GLY A 31 -18.51 5.96 -10.27
C GLY A 31 -17.84 5.11 -11.37
N LEU A 32 -17.59 3.83 -11.11
CA LEU A 32 -17.00 2.90 -12.08
C LEU A 32 -17.99 2.48 -13.18
N GLN A 33 -19.30 2.46 -12.93
CA GLN A 33 -20.30 2.29 -13.99
C GLN A 33 -20.25 3.45 -15.00
N ASN A 34 -20.05 4.67 -14.53
CA ASN A 34 -19.95 5.86 -15.37
C ASN A 34 -18.54 6.05 -15.98
N PHE A 35 -17.49 5.63 -15.28
CA PHE A 35 -16.08 5.82 -15.63
C PHE A 35 -15.27 4.52 -15.46
N PRO A 36 -15.55 3.45 -16.24
CA PRO A 36 -14.99 2.11 -16.00
C PRO A 36 -13.46 2.04 -16.15
N LYS A 37 -12.86 2.95 -16.92
CA LYS A 37 -11.40 3.00 -17.15
C LYS A 37 -10.66 3.93 -16.18
N PHE A 38 -11.35 4.55 -15.23
CA PHE A 38 -10.71 5.52 -14.34
C PHE A 38 -10.07 4.80 -13.15
N ILE A 39 -8.81 4.40 -13.30
CA ILE A 39 -8.01 3.63 -12.33
C ILE A 39 -8.11 4.17 -10.89
N PRO A 40 -8.09 5.49 -10.60
CA PRO A 40 -8.17 5.96 -9.22
C PRO A 40 -9.43 5.53 -8.47
N LEU A 41 -10.60 5.40 -9.14
CA LEU A 41 -11.81 4.87 -8.50
C LEU A 41 -11.65 3.38 -8.17
N LYS A 42 -11.10 2.61 -9.11
CA LYS A 42 -10.85 1.18 -8.92
C LYS A 42 -9.84 0.96 -7.79
N PHE A 43 -8.79 1.76 -7.74
CA PHE A 43 -7.79 1.71 -6.66
C PHE A 43 -8.43 1.97 -5.29
N ASN A 44 -9.23 3.03 -5.15
CA ASN A 44 -9.94 3.31 -3.90
C ASN A 44 -10.93 2.20 -3.53
N LEU A 45 -11.55 1.54 -4.51
CA LEU A 45 -12.42 0.40 -4.27
C LEU A 45 -11.65 -0.78 -3.65
N GLY A 46 -10.45 -1.09 -4.17
CA GLY A 46 -9.56 -2.09 -3.58
C GLY A 46 -9.19 -1.76 -2.13
N ILE A 47 -8.86 -0.51 -1.85
CA ILE A 47 -8.60 -0.04 -0.47
C ILE A 47 -9.82 -0.20 0.44
N MET A 48 -11.03 0.14 -0.05
CA MET A 48 -12.27 -0.05 0.72
C MET A 48 -12.51 -1.51 1.07
N TYR A 49 -12.36 -2.42 0.08
CA TYR A 49 -12.50 -3.85 0.30
C TYR A 49 -11.53 -4.37 1.36
N ARG A 50 -10.26 -3.98 1.29
CA ARG A 50 -9.27 -4.35 2.31
C ARG A 50 -9.71 -3.90 3.70
N ASN A 51 -10.18 -2.67 3.85
CA ASN A 51 -10.59 -2.12 5.15
C ASN A 51 -11.88 -2.76 5.69
N LEU A 52 -12.70 -3.35 4.82
CA LEU A 52 -13.87 -4.18 5.18
C LEU A 52 -13.49 -5.63 5.50
N GLY A 53 -12.22 -6.02 5.36
CA GLY A 53 -11.77 -7.40 5.52
C GLY A 53 -12.09 -8.31 4.32
N LEU A 54 -12.58 -7.74 3.21
CA LEU A 54 -12.87 -8.44 1.96
C LEU A 54 -11.59 -8.58 1.13
N ILE A 55 -10.65 -9.36 1.66
CA ILE A 55 -9.26 -9.43 1.16
C ILE A 55 -9.20 -9.95 -0.28
N GLU A 56 -9.96 -11.00 -0.61
CA GLU A 56 -10.00 -11.59 -1.95
C GLU A 56 -10.46 -10.56 -2.99
N LEU A 57 -11.52 -9.80 -2.71
CA LEU A 57 -12.00 -8.74 -3.60
C LEU A 57 -10.99 -7.60 -3.76
N SER A 58 -10.26 -7.28 -2.70
CA SER A 58 -9.18 -6.30 -2.77
C SER A 58 -8.05 -6.78 -3.70
N ILE A 59 -7.62 -8.03 -3.54
CA ILE A 59 -6.59 -8.66 -4.38
C ILE A 59 -7.01 -8.64 -5.86
N GLU A 60 -8.20 -9.15 -6.16
CA GLU A 60 -8.76 -9.17 -7.52
C GLU A 60 -8.77 -7.76 -8.14
N THR A 61 -9.25 -6.78 -7.37
CA THR A 61 -9.33 -5.38 -7.82
C THR A 61 -7.94 -4.82 -8.17
N HIS A 62 -6.92 -5.08 -7.37
CA HIS A 62 -5.56 -4.60 -7.66
C HIS A 62 -4.91 -5.38 -8.82
N ILE A 63 -5.19 -6.68 -8.98
CA ILE A 63 -4.77 -7.46 -10.15
C ILE A 63 -5.39 -6.89 -11.42
N GLU A 64 -6.69 -6.60 -11.42
CA GLU A 64 -7.36 -5.97 -12.57
C GLU A 64 -6.75 -4.61 -12.95
N ILE A 65 -6.25 -3.83 -11.98
CA ILE A 65 -5.51 -2.60 -12.27
C ILE A 65 -4.21 -2.93 -12.99
N LEU A 66 -3.46 -3.93 -12.52
CA LEU A 66 -2.18 -4.32 -13.13
C LEU A 66 -2.31 -4.93 -14.52
N LEU A 67 -3.46 -5.51 -14.88
CA LEU A 67 -3.74 -5.97 -16.24
C LEU A 67 -3.85 -4.80 -17.24
N VAL A 68 -4.22 -3.60 -16.76
CA VAL A 68 -4.40 -2.40 -17.59
C VAL A 68 -3.21 -1.46 -17.47
N ASP A 69 -2.65 -1.33 -16.28
CA ASP A 69 -1.50 -0.48 -15.95
C ASP A 69 -0.44 -1.32 -15.24
N GLN A 70 0.38 -2.00 -16.03
CA GLN A 70 1.39 -2.96 -15.54
C GLN A 70 2.48 -2.33 -14.66
N LEU A 71 2.60 -1.00 -14.66
CA LEU A 71 3.57 -0.27 -13.84
C LEU A 71 2.93 0.49 -12.68
N ASN A 72 1.71 0.13 -12.29
CA ASN A 72 1.04 0.76 -11.17
C ASN A 72 1.70 0.39 -9.82
N SER A 73 2.64 1.21 -9.38
CA SER A 73 3.40 0.98 -8.15
C SER A 73 2.52 0.90 -6.89
N ASN A 74 1.41 1.67 -6.86
CA ASN A 74 0.47 1.64 -5.73
C ASN A 74 -0.20 0.26 -5.62
N SER A 75 -0.66 -0.31 -6.73
CA SER A 75 -1.32 -1.63 -6.74
C SER A 75 -0.35 -2.75 -6.40
N TYR A 76 0.90 -2.70 -6.86
CA TYR A 76 1.93 -3.64 -6.43
C TYR A 76 2.16 -3.57 -4.92
N TYR A 77 2.23 -2.36 -4.36
CA TYR A 77 2.43 -2.19 -2.92
C TYR A 77 1.26 -2.77 -2.11
N GLU A 78 0.03 -2.45 -2.48
CA GLU A 78 -1.15 -3.01 -1.80
C GLU A 78 -1.19 -4.53 -1.89
N LEU A 79 -1.00 -5.10 -3.08
CA LEU A 79 -0.93 -6.55 -3.25
C LEU A 79 0.17 -7.19 -2.41
N SER A 80 1.36 -6.61 -2.37
CA SER A 80 2.50 -7.20 -1.65
C SER A 80 2.28 -7.35 -0.15
N THR A 81 1.34 -6.61 0.42
CA THR A 81 0.98 -6.70 1.84
C THR A 81 -0.11 -7.74 2.14
N MET A 82 -0.79 -8.26 1.11
CA MET A 82 -1.95 -9.16 1.25
C MET A 82 -1.78 -10.49 0.50
N TYR A 83 -0.85 -10.54 -0.43
CA TYR A 83 -0.81 -11.59 -1.44
C TYR A 83 0.59 -12.17 -1.61
N ASP A 84 0.69 -13.49 -1.61
CA ASP A 84 1.91 -14.21 -1.96
C ASP A 84 2.04 -14.31 -3.49
N PHE A 85 2.95 -13.53 -4.06
CA PHE A 85 3.22 -13.50 -5.50
C PHE A 85 3.78 -14.81 -6.06
N SER A 86 4.22 -15.76 -5.23
CA SER A 86 4.80 -17.03 -5.71
C SER A 86 3.83 -17.81 -6.60
N ASN A 87 2.52 -17.61 -6.41
CA ASN A 87 1.46 -18.25 -7.19
C ASN A 87 1.13 -17.53 -8.51
N HIS A 88 1.66 -16.30 -8.77
CA HIS A 88 1.40 -15.52 -9.99
C HIS A 88 2.72 -15.17 -10.68
N ASN A 89 3.27 -16.15 -11.40
CA ASN A 89 4.57 -16.05 -12.05
C ASN A 89 4.74 -14.81 -12.94
N GLU A 90 3.71 -14.39 -13.69
CA GLU A 90 3.84 -13.25 -14.61
C GLU A 90 3.87 -11.90 -13.88
N LEU A 91 3.02 -11.70 -12.87
CA LEU A 91 3.07 -10.47 -12.06
C LEU A 91 4.38 -10.37 -11.28
N LEU A 92 4.84 -11.50 -10.73
CA LEU A 92 6.13 -11.57 -10.06
C LEU A 92 7.28 -11.24 -11.02
N LYS A 93 7.34 -11.85 -12.19
CA LYS A 93 8.37 -11.57 -13.20
C LYS A 93 8.37 -10.09 -13.59
N THR A 94 7.19 -9.51 -13.87
CA THR A 94 7.05 -8.10 -14.21
C THR A 94 7.60 -7.23 -13.07
N LEU A 95 7.16 -7.45 -11.83
CA LEU A 95 7.65 -6.72 -10.66
C LEU A 95 9.17 -6.80 -10.53
N LEU A 96 9.75 -8.00 -10.62
CA LEU A 96 11.17 -8.20 -10.41
C LEU A 96 12.04 -7.57 -11.52
N ASN A 97 11.51 -7.45 -12.74
CA ASN A 97 12.19 -6.81 -13.88
C ASN A 97 12.13 -5.28 -13.88
N ILE A 98 11.26 -4.65 -13.05
CA ILE A 98 11.19 -3.20 -12.97
C ILE A 98 12.53 -2.64 -12.44
N GLU A 99 13.18 -1.78 -13.22
CA GLU A 99 14.37 -1.05 -12.78
C GLU A 99 13.97 0.17 -11.93
N ILE A 100 14.42 0.20 -10.67
CA ILE A 100 14.04 1.25 -9.73
C ILE A 100 14.80 2.56 -9.97
N GLY A 101 15.95 2.53 -10.62
CA GLY A 101 16.89 3.66 -10.70
C GLY A 101 16.30 4.98 -11.21
N ASN A 102 15.55 4.93 -12.30
CA ASN A 102 15.02 6.12 -13.01
C ASN A 102 13.57 6.48 -12.65
N LEU A 103 12.98 5.83 -11.65
CA LEU A 103 11.61 6.06 -11.23
C LEU A 103 11.49 7.30 -10.33
N SER A 104 10.28 7.85 -10.21
CA SER A 104 9.99 8.87 -9.22
C SER A 104 10.23 8.36 -7.81
N GLN A 105 10.49 9.26 -6.87
CA GLN A 105 10.77 8.87 -5.48
C GLN A 105 9.65 8.04 -4.85
N LYS A 106 8.40 8.38 -5.14
CA LYS A 106 7.24 7.62 -4.67
C LYS A 106 7.20 6.20 -5.23
N GLU A 107 7.49 6.05 -6.52
CA GLU A 107 7.55 4.74 -7.17
C GLU A 107 8.70 3.89 -6.63
N LYS A 108 9.89 4.50 -6.38
CA LYS A 108 11.02 3.82 -5.74
C LYS A 108 10.63 3.23 -4.38
N ILE A 109 9.87 3.97 -3.59
CA ILE A 109 9.37 3.50 -2.28
C ILE A 109 8.45 2.29 -2.47
N TYR A 110 7.44 2.41 -3.33
CA TYR A 110 6.43 1.38 -3.47
C TYR A 110 6.97 0.11 -4.14
N PHE A 111 7.70 0.23 -5.25
CA PHE A 111 8.35 -0.93 -5.86
C PHE A 111 9.44 -1.53 -4.97
N GLY A 112 10.16 -0.71 -4.22
CA GLY A 112 11.14 -1.18 -3.25
C GLY A 112 10.50 -2.08 -2.20
N TYR A 113 9.41 -1.64 -1.56
CA TYR A 113 8.67 -2.48 -0.61
C TYR A 113 8.08 -3.71 -1.28
N SER A 114 7.45 -3.56 -2.46
CA SER A 114 6.86 -4.70 -3.17
C SER A 114 7.88 -5.78 -3.51
N LYS A 115 9.06 -5.38 -4.00
CA LYS A 115 10.17 -6.33 -4.27
C LYS A 115 10.69 -6.96 -2.98
N ALA A 116 10.79 -6.19 -1.89
CA ALA A 116 11.23 -6.73 -0.62
C ALA A 116 10.29 -7.83 -0.13
N TYR A 117 8.97 -7.61 -0.18
CA TYR A 117 7.97 -8.65 0.15
C TYR A 117 8.07 -9.85 -0.80
N ALA A 118 8.13 -9.63 -2.12
CA ALA A 118 8.25 -10.70 -3.09
C ALA A 118 9.48 -11.59 -2.85
N TYR A 119 10.64 -10.99 -2.58
CA TYR A 119 11.86 -11.75 -2.25
C TYR A 119 11.76 -12.43 -0.88
N HIS A 120 11.06 -11.84 0.08
CA HIS A 120 10.81 -12.48 1.38
C HIS A 120 10.01 -13.77 1.22
N TYR A 121 8.90 -13.75 0.48
CA TYR A 121 8.10 -14.95 0.19
C TYR A 121 8.91 -16.02 -0.55
N ASN A 122 9.80 -15.61 -1.45
CA ASN A 122 10.72 -16.53 -2.15
C ASN A 122 11.95 -16.93 -1.30
N LYS A 123 12.00 -16.58 -0.02
CA LYS A 123 13.08 -16.88 0.94
C LYS A 123 14.47 -16.33 0.54
N ASP A 124 14.52 -15.38 -0.41
CA ASP A 124 15.75 -14.62 -0.73
C ASP A 124 15.86 -13.40 0.21
N TYR A 125 16.16 -13.67 1.46
CA TYR A 125 16.21 -12.64 2.51
C TYR A 125 17.29 -11.58 2.25
N LYS A 126 18.35 -11.92 1.53
CA LYS A 126 19.41 -10.97 1.17
C LYS A 126 18.89 -9.90 0.23
N LYS A 127 18.17 -10.28 -0.84
CA LYS A 127 17.56 -9.32 -1.75
C LYS A 127 16.40 -8.61 -1.11
N SER A 128 15.60 -9.28 -0.28
CA SER A 128 14.55 -8.65 0.51
C SER A 128 15.10 -7.49 1.35
N ALA A 129 16.16 -7.73 2.13
CA ALA A 129 16.80 -6.69 2.94
C ALA A 129 17.36 -5.54 2.10
N TYR A 130 17.95 -5.84 0.94
CA TYR A 130 18.46 -4.84 0.01
C TYR A 130 17.37 -3.88 -0.47
N PHE A 131 16.23 -4.42 -0.96
CA PHE A 131 15.14 -3.59 -1.45
C PHE A 131 14.39 -2.86 -0.32
N LEU A 132 14.29 -3.47 0.85
CA LEU A 132 13.75 -2.81 2.03
C LEU A 132 14.59 -1.60 2.45
N LYS A 133 15.91 -1.71 2.39
CA LYS A 133 16.83 -0.61 2.66
C LYS A 133 16.61 0.54 1.66
N ILE A 134 16.56 0.26 0.36
CA ILE A 134 16.29 1.29 -0.67
C ILE A 134 14.97 2.00 -0.39
N ALA A 135 13.88 1.25 -0.16
CA ALA A 135 12.56 1.83 0.10
C ALA A 135 12.56 2.73 1.34
N ASN A 136 13.21 2.30 2.42
CA ASN A 136 13.32 3.09 3.64
C ASN A 136 14.16 4.36 3.45
N GLU A 137 15.30 4.27 2.75
CA GLU A 137 16.14 5.43 2.45
C GLU A 137 15.38 6.49 1.62
N GLU A 138 14.65 6.05 0.58
CA GLU A 138 13.82 6.95 -0.22
C GLU A 138 12.66 7.54 0.58
N LYS A 139 12.02 6.75 1.44
CA LYS A 139 10.97 7.23 2.33
C LYS A 139 11.46 8.28 3.33
N LEU A 140 12.65 8.11 3.88
CA LEU A 140 13.25 9.07 4.82
C LEU A 140 13.54 10.43 4.16
N LYS A 141 13.79 10.48 2.86
CA LYS A 141 13.97 11.75 2.12
C LYS A 141 12.67 12.57 2.05
N ILE A 142 11.51 11.89 1.94
CA ILE A 142 10.19 12.56 1.89
C ILE A 142 9.67 12.84 3.30
N GLN A 143 9.88 11.91 4.21
CA GLN A 143 9.36 11.94 5.56
C GLN A 143 10.49 11.60 6.56
N PRO A 144 11.34 12.59 6.86
CA PRO A 144 12.40 12.39 7.83
C PRO A 144 11.83 11.90 9.15
N SER A 145 12.38 10.81 9.68
CA SER A 145 11.97 10.34 11.01
C SER A 145 12.47 11.35 12.05
N ASP A 146 11.60 11.78 12.93
CA ASP A 146 11.98 12.56 14.10
C ASP A 146 12.70 11.65 15.10
N ILE A 147 14.00 11.45 14.86
CA ILE A 147 14.86 10.60 15.69
C ILE A 147 14.92 11.14 17.12
N LYS A 148 14.96 12.47 17.30
CA LYS A 148 14.98 13.10 18.63
C LYS A 148 13.71 12.77 19.40
N ARG A 149 12.54 12.88 18.77
CA ARG A 149 11.25 12.52 19.40
C ARG A 149 11.19 11.02 19.76
N LYS A 150 11.70 10.13 18.90
CA LYS A 150 11.75 8.69 19.17
C LYS A 150 12.73 8.34 20.29
N LEU A 151 13.89 9.01 20.35
CA LEU A 151 14.85 8.83 21.42
C LEU A 151 14.27 9.31 22.76
N ASN A 152 13.66 10.49 22.80
CA ASN A 152 13.00 11.00 24.01
C ASN A 152 11.86 10.06 24.48
N THR A 153 11.08 9.49 23.54
CA THR A 153 10.06 8.49 23.87
C THR A 153 10.71 7.21 24.43
N GLY A 154 11.81 6.76 23.85
CA GLY A 154 12.56 5.60 24.32
C GLY A 154 13.20 5.83 25.70
N GLU A 155 13.68 7.03 25.99
CA GLU A 155 14.15 7.43 27.31
C GLU A 155 13.02 7.52 28.33
N TYR A 156 11.87 8.04 27.94
CA TYR A 156 10.67 8.05 28.78
C TYR A 156 10.28 6.61 29.18
N PHE A 157 10.21 5.66 28.25
CA PHE A 157 9.90 4.25 28.56
C PHE A 157 10.98 3.57 29.41
N ARG A 158 12.26 3.89 29.21
CA ARG A 158 13.35 3.38 30.05
C ARG A 158 13.31 3.91 31.49
N ASN A 159 12.80 5.10 31.69
CA ASN A 159 12.68 5.76 32.98
C ASN A 159 11.34 5.46 33.70
N LEU A 160 10.39 4.79 33.00
CA LEU A 160 9.20 4.28 33.66
C LEU A 160 9.59 3.18 34.66
N LYS A 161 9.53 3.54 35.97
CA LYS A 161 9.62 2.55 37.03
C LYS A 161 8.36 1.70 36.96
N ILE A 162 8.48 0.49 36.44
CA ILE A 162 7.41 -0.53 36.51
C ILE A 162 7.25 -0.84 38.00
N ASP A 163 6.08 -0.61 38.55
CA ASP A 163 5.74 -1.03 39.89
C ASP A 163 5.89 -2.57 39.95
N PRO A 164 6.83 -3.11 40.78
CA PRO A 164 7.04 -4.55 40.85
C PRO A 164 5.84 -5.34 41.41
N ASN A 165 4.81 -4.64 41.86
CA ASN A 165 3.58 -5.27 42.41
C ASN A 165 2.42 -5.31 41.42
N LEU A 166 2.61 -4.86 40.18
CA LEU A 166 1.59 -5.02 39.10
C LEU A 166 1.62 -6.49 38.64
N ASN A 167 0.75 -7.29 39.20
CA ASN A 167 0.43 -8.64 38.70
C ASN A 167 -0.43 -8.46 37.42
N PHE A 168 0.06 -8.96 36.29
CA PHE A 168 -0.68 -9.13 35.04
C PHE A 168 -1.44 -10.45 35.07
#